data_08db8a7dd1cfe08fce0d1a5d3c6be746
#
_entry.id   08db8a7dd1cfe08fce0d1a5d3c6be746
#
_cell.length_a   1.000
_cell.length_b   1.000
_cell.length_c   1.000
_cell.angle_alpha   90.00
_cell.angle_beta   90.00
_cell.angle_gamma   90.00
#
_symmetry.space_group_name_H-M   'P 1'
#
loop_
_entity.id
_entity.type
_entity.pdbx_description
1 polymer ?
#
loop_
_entity_poly.entity_id
_entity_poly.type
_entity_poly.pdbx_seq_one_letter_code
_entity_poly.pdbx_strand_id
1 'polypeptide(L)'
;MKKTGFALLMVSLLGWAQQPQPPAQPRNAVRTQPLALATAPNAYDLYCSGFISDDSVPRSNVVIAGEFSPEESQFAGTTGIFIRGAGMKVGDRLELVRLAKDVNHYEAFPGQAGDLIDLGKTYFELGLVRVVEVHNNIAVVKFELSCAPTVPGDFAVPVPDRPAPPFRKVKLERYAPPSGKGMGRIIQAQDFDSEIGTGQKAYLNIGEDKGLKPGDYVRITRTYNYSQRHDISDSLSFKARDTEETQKAPLPRNVIPELPRRTLGDAMVLHVHPKSATVMIMGALEDIHVGDSTELMEVPEAAPAPVAATPSEPAVASPPTITCSASPVNVPLDQSSTITCNAASPDNRPLTITFKSSSGKLAVNRNVAVLNTSTTGPGQVTVRGTATDDRQLSASSAVSVNVQPPPPVPTAQKMTDLDFAPNSAYVNNRAKAVLDDVALKLQQDPQSTALLSGSTIGKEPQTLALRRAENAKIYLTKSKGIDGKRVQTRAGAKPGDAVEVWTLPAGASTPQ
;
A
#
# COMPACT_ATOMS: atom_id res chain seq x y z
N MET A 1 -35.13 -26.35 -74.77
CA MET A 1 -33.79 -25.86 -75.18
C MET A 1 -33.54 -24.51 -74.50
N LYS A 2 -32.88 -24.44 -73.37
CA LYS A 2 -32.30 -23.22 -72.80
C LYS A 2 -31.05 -23.63 -72.11
N LYS A 3 -29.90 -23.20 -72.63
CA LYS A 3 -28.57 -23.36 -72.05
C LYS A 3 -28.37 -22.37 -70.94
N THR A 4 -28.12 -22.79 -69.71
CA THR A 4 -27.68 -21.98 -68.62
C THR A 4 -26.18 -22.15 -68.44
N GLY A 5 -25.44 -21.07 -68.70
CA GLY A 5 -23.98 -21.03 -68.48
C GLY A 5 -23.65 -20.86 -67.00
N PHE A 6 -22.73 -21.72 -66.52
CA PHE A 6 -22.17 -21.65 -65.20
C PHE A 6 -20.94 -20.74 -65.23
N ALA A 7 -20.97 -19.62 -64.55
CA ALA A 7 -19.83 -18.73 -64.36
C ALA A 7 -19.00 -19.24 -63.13
N LEU A 8 -17.78 -19.65 -63.38
CA LEU A 8 -16.80 -20.02 -62.35
C LEU A 8 -16.25 -18.72 -61.73
N LEU A 9 -16.58 -18.47 -60.48
CA LEU A 9 -15.90 -17.46 -59.69
C LEU A 9 -14.61 -18.06 -59.11
N MET A 10 -13.48 -17.60 -59.61
CA MET A 10 -12.17 -17.86 -59.00
C MET A 10 -12.06 -16.97 -57.71
N VAL A 11 -12.11 -17.60 -56.54
CA VAL A 11 -11.76 -16.97 -55.28
C VAL A 11 -10.25 -17.11 -55.11
N SER A 12 -9.54 -16.01 -55.23
CA SER A 12 -8.09 -15.94 -54.90
C SER A 12 -7.91 -16.08 -53.38
N LEU A 13 -7.41 -17.21 -52.93
CA LEU A 13 -6.93 -17.44 -51.56
C LEU A 13 -5.64 -16.62 -51.36
N LEU A 14 -5.78 -15.42 -50.81
CA LEU A 14 -4.67 -14.70 -50.19
C LEU A 14 -4.32 -15.42 -48.89
N GLY A 15 -3.19 -16.16 -48.95
CA GLY A 15 -2.61 -16.82 -47.80
C GLY A 15 -2.23 -15.77 -46.74
N TRP A 16 -2.94 -15.79 -45.62
CA TRP A 16 -2.51 -15.11 -44.41
C TRP A 16 -1.29 -15.87 -43.87
N ALA A 17 -0.10 -15.30 -44.01
CA ALA A 17 1.08 -15.78 -43.33
C ALA A 17 0.81 -15.72 -41.82
N GLN A 18 0.60 -16.87 -41.18
CA GLN A 18 0.54 -17.00 -39.74
C GLN A 18 1.91 -16.54 -39.19
N GLN A 19 1.89 -15.47 -38.43
CA GLN A 19 3.05 -15.10 -37.62
C GLN A 19 3.37 -16.27 -36.67
N PRO A 20 4.65 -16.63 -36.52
CA PRO A 20 5.05 -17.68 -35.59
C PRO A 20 4.59 -17.27 -34.20
N GLN A 21 3.72 -18.07 -33.60
CA GLN A 21 3.34 -17.90 -32.20
C GLN A 21 4.59 -18.05 -31.34
N PRO A 22 4.81 -17.16 -30.36
CA PRO A 22 5.89 -17.36 -29.42
C PRO A 22 5.69 -18.71 -28.72
N PRO A 23 6.79 -19.43 -28.42
CA PRO A 23 6.70 -20.75 -27.80
C PRO A 23 5.85 -20.65 -26.55
N ALA A 24 4.84 -21.53 -26.43
CA ALA A 24 3.97 -21.62 -25.27
C ALA A 24 4.85 -21.80 -24.03
N GLN A 25 4.85 -20.82 -23.15
CA GLN A 25 5.53 -20.95 -21.87
C GLN A 25 4.95 -22.17 -21.14
N PRO A 26 5.77 -23.03 -20.55
CA PRO A 26 5.27 -24.19 -19.82
C PRO A 26 4.34 -23.70 -18.72
N ARG A 27 3.07 -24.09 -18.78
CA ARG A 27 2.00 -23.71 -17.83
C ARG A 27 2.26 -24.16 -16.38
N ASN A 28 3.36 -24.84 -16.12
CA ASN A 28 3.72 -25.43 -14.83
C ASN A 28 5.03 -24.88 -14.22
N ALA A 29 5.53 -23.74 -14.67
CA ALA A 29 6.48 -23.02 -13.85
C ALA A 29 5.70 -22.45 -12.65
N VAL A 30 5.58 -23.24 -11.57
CA VAL A 30 5.25 -22.70 -10.26
C VAL A 30 6.25 -21.58 -10.02
N ARG A 31 5.83 -20.34 -10.17
CA ARG A 31 6.63 -19.20 -9.75
C ARG A 31 6.77 -19.33 -8.22
N THR A 32 7.84 -19.96 -7.79
CA THR A 32 8.28 -19.88 -6.40
C THR A 32 8.77 -18.44 -6.16
N GLN A 33 7.83 -17.50 -6.03
CA GLN A 33 8.18 -16.23 -5.41
C GLN A 33 8.62 -16.57 -3.99
N PRO A 34 9.75 -16.05 -3.53
CA PRO A 34 10.14 -16.24 -2.15
C PRO A 34 9.00 -15.73 -1.26
N LEU A 35 8.60 -16.55 -0.29
CA LEU A 35 7.58 -16.18 0.69
C LEU A 35 7.97 -14.88 1.37
N ALA A 36 7.17 -13.84 1.23
CA ALA A 36 7.36 -12.60 1.96
C ALA A 36 7.03 -12.87 3.44
N LEU A 37 8.04 -12.82 4.29
CA LEU A 37 7.88 -12.92 5.73
C LEU A 37 7.94 -11.54 6.36
N ALA A 38 7.10 -11.30 7.37
CA ALA A 38 7.20 -10.10 8.19
C ALA A 38 8.49 -10.09 9.01
N THR A 39 8.93 -8.91 9.38
CA THR A 39 10.02 -8.69 10.33
C THR A 39 9.48 -8.74 11.76
N ALA A 40 10.39 -8.67 12.76
CA ALA A 40 9.97 -8.50 14.16
C ALA A 40 9.08 -7.26 14.31
N PRO A 41 8.00 -7.35 15.12
CA PRO A 41 7.13 -6.21 15.39
C PRO A 41 7.92 -5.03 15.96
N ASN A 42 7.64 -3.85 15.47
CA ASN A 42 8.18 -2.58 15.95
C ASN A 42 7.15 -1.81 16.78
N ALA A 43 7.49 -0.63 17.27
CA ALA A 43 6.57 0.19 18.08
C ALA A 43 5.26 0.52 17.34
N TYR A 44 5.33 0.75 16.02
CA TYR A 44 4.13 1.00 15.21
C TYR A 44 3.21 -0.23 15.18
N ASP A 45 3.77 -1.43 15.05
CA ASP A 45 2.98 -2.65 15.07
C ASP A 45 2.30 -2.91 16.43
N LEU A 46 2.93 -2.49 17.53
CA LEU A 46 2.41 -2.71 18.88
C LEU A 46 1.38 -1.67 19.33
N TYR A 47 1.51 -0.42 18.89
CA TYR A 47 0.67 0.70 19.36
C TYR A 47 -0.21 1.32 18.27
N CYS A 48 -0.24 0.71 17.06
CA CYS A 48 -1.11 1.10 15.96
C CYS A 48 -1.90 -0.08 15.39
N SER A 49 -2.08 -1.13 16.17
CA SER A 49 -2.71 -2.37 15.71
C SER A 49 -4.21 -2.43 15.96
N GLY A 50 -4.71 -1.60 16.87
CA GLY A 50 -6.09 -1.65 17.31
C GLY A 50 -6.41 -2.89 18.15
N PHE A 51 -7.61 -2.96 18.71
CA PHE A 51 -8.05 -4.09 19.54
C PHE A 51 -9.57 -4.21 19.59
N ILE A 52 -10.04 -5.40 20.01
CA ILE A 52 -11.43 -5.62 20.41
C ILE A 52 -11.44 -5.90 21.90
N SER A 53 -12.34 -5.24 22.67
CA SER A 53 -12.47 -5.49 24.10
C SER A 53 -13.91 -5.28 24.56
N ASP A 54 -14.35 -6.10 25.51
CA ASP A 54 -15.59 -5.91 26.26
C ASP A 54 -15.40 -4.95 27.45
N ASP A 55 -14.17 -4.66 27.83
CA ASP A 55 -13.87 -3.64 28.83
C ASP A 55 -14.22 -2.25 28.32
N SER A 56 -14.79 -1.43 29.21
CA SER A 56 -15.11 -0.05 28.86
C SER A 56 -13.82 0.79 28.85
N VAL A 57 -13.44 1.27 27.68
CA VAL A 57 -12.35 2.26 27.54
C VAL A 57 -12.78 3.55 28.27
N PRO A 58 -11.96 4.08 29.21
CA PRO A 58 -12.26 5.32 29.92
C PRO A 58 -12.42 6.50 28.94
N ARG A 59 -13.49 7.28 29.13
CA ARG A 59 -13.82 8.44 28.28
C ARG A 59 -13.65 9.75 29.02
N SER A 60 -12.91 9.76 30.13
CA SER A 60 -12.70 10.94 30.96
C SER A 60 -11.79 11.98 30.32
N ASN A 61 -10.84 11.54 29.49
CA ASN A 61 -9.90 12.40 28.80
C ASN A 61 -10.22 12.42 27.31
N VAL A 62 -10.53 13.61 26.77
CA VAL A 62 -11.04 13.75 25.40
C VAL A 62 -10.24 14.81 24.66
N VAL A 63 -9.85 14.52 23.43
CA VAL A 63 -9.25 15.48 22.50
C VAL A 63 -10.28 16.55 22.15
N ILE A 64 -9.91 17.82 22.27
CA ILE A 64 -10.83 18.94 22.06
C ILE A 64 -10.45 19.85 20.90
N ALA A 65 -9.15 20.10 20.65
CA ALA A 65 -8.68 21.00 19.59
C ALA A 65 -7.21 20.79 19.28
N GLY A 66 -6.73 21.37 18.18
CA GLY A 66 -5.32 21.54 17.85
C GLY A 66 -4.70 22.76 18.54
N GLU A 67 -3.38 22.73 18.76
CA GLU A 67 -2.63 23.81 19.42
C GLU A 67 -2.59 25.08 18.55
N PHE A 68 -2.48 24.94 17.22
CA PHE A 68 -2.29 26.09 16.32
C PHE A 68 -3.58 26.66 15.74
N SER A 69 -4.62 25.85 15.59
CA SER A 69 -5.92 26.30 15.11
C SER A 69 -7.04 25.49 15.76
N PRO A 70 -7.96 26.16 16.49
CA PRO A 70 -9.15 25.49 17.04
C PRO A 70 -10.12 24.98 15.99
N GLU A 71 -9.99 25.46 14.73
CA GLU A 71 -10.84 25.07 13.60
C GLU A 71 -10.31 23.84 12.85
N GLU A 72 -9.07 23.41 13.14
CA GLU A 72 -8.55 22.16 12.59
C GLU A 72 -9.41 20.98 13.05
N SER A 73 -9.81 20.17 12.06
CA SER A 73 -10.66 19.00 12.29
C SER A 73 -9.87 17.69 12.37
N GLN A 74 -8.58 17.70 12.01
CA GLN A 74 -7.71 16.52 12.00
C GLN A 74 -6.30 16.89 12.42
N PHE A 75 -5.70 16.08 13.29
CA PHE A 75 -4.37 16.31 13.82
C PHE A 75 -3.47 15.12 13.57
N ALA A 76 -2.21 15.33 13.22
CA ALA A 76 -1.23 14.28 13.04
C ALA A 76 0.21 14.79 13.22
N GLY A 77 1.07 13.90 13.65
CA GLY A 77 2.53 14.03 13.58
C GLY A 77 3.16 15.10 14.44
N THR A 78 3.31 16.32 13.94
CA THR A 78 4.06 17.40 14.61
C THR A 78 3.17 18.42 15.32
N THR A 79 1.87 18.34 15.14
CA THR A 79 0.91 19.28 15.73
C THR A 79 0.67 18.93 17.21
N GLY A 80 0.78 19.91 18.12
CA GLY A 80 0.29 19.76 19.49
C GLY A 80 -1.23 19.77 19.52
N ILE A 81 -1.81 19.05 20.47
CA ILE A 81 -3.28 19.00 20.67
C ILE A 81 -3.64 19.21 22.12
N PHE A 82 -4.87 19.68 22.35
CA PHE A 82 -5.45 19.86 23.67
C PHE A 82 -6.33 18.66 24.04
N ILE A 83 -6.10 18.13 25.25
CA ILE A 83 -6.92 17.08 25.85
C ILE A 83 -7.57 17.64 27.11
N ARG A 84 -8.91 17.55 27.17
CA ARG A 84 -9.69 17.88 28.40
C ARG A 84 -9.85 16.63 29.23
N GLY A 85 -9.49 16.72 30.51
CA GLY A 85 -9.64 15.63 31.47
C GLY A 85 -9.06 15.99 32.82
N ALA A 86 -9.11 15.09 33.78
CA ALA A 86 -8.56 15.29 35.09
C ALA A 86 -7.41 14.32 35.40
N GLY A 87 -6.50 14.75 36.29
CA GLY A 87 -5.44 13.89 36.83
C GLY A 87 -4.22 13.73 35.93
N MET A 88 -4.18 14.36 34.77
CA MET A 88 -3.00 14.34 33.88
C MET A 88 -1.88 15.19 34.47
N LYS A 89 -0.64 14.73 34.34
CA LYS A 89 0.59 15.41 34.81
C LYS A 89 1.58 15.55 33.65
N VAL A 90 2.39 16.60 33.73
CA VAL A 90 3.51 16.78 32.79
C VAL A 90 4.43 15.55 32.79
N GLY A 91 4.71 15.01 31.61
CA GLY A 91 5.48 13.80 31.43
C GLY A 91 4.63 12.54 31.23
N ASP A 92 3.33 12.57 31.58
CA ASP A 92 2.45 11.41 31.34
C ASP A 92 2.41 11.06 29.87
N ARG A 93 2.40 9.75 29.58
CA ARG A 93 2.19 9.21 28.25
C ARG A 93 0.77 8.69 28.13
N LEU A 94 0.10 9.09 27.07
CA LEU A 94 -1.27 8.67 26.80
C LEU A 94 -1.35 8.06 25.41
N GLU A 95 -2.20 7.05 25.27
CA GLU A 95 -2.60 6.45 24.02
C GLU A 95 -3.91 7.08 23.54
N LEU A 96 -3.96 7.48 22.29
CA LEU A 96 -5.18 8.00 21.69
C LEU A 96 -5.95 6.87 21.01
N VAL A 97 -7.23 6.75 21.34
CA VAL A 97 -8.08 5.68 20.85
C VAL A 97 -9.43 6.22 20.35
N ARG A 98 -9.97 5.54 19.33
CA ARG A 98 -11.30 5.83 18.77
C ARG A 98 -12.10 4.56 18.67
N LEU A 99 -13.39 4.64 19.05
CA LEU A 99 -14.32 3.56 18.78
C LEU A 99 -14.47 3.37 17.26
N ALA A 100 -14.15 2.21 16.77
CA ALA A 100 -14.33 1.90 15.37
C ALA A 100 -15.81 1.79 15.01
N LYS A 101 -16.17 2.23 13.81
CA LYS A 101 -17.46 1.99 13.21
C LYS A 101 -17.24 1.01 12.07
N ASP A 102 -17.80 -0.19 12.19
CA ASP A 102 -17.77 -1.15 11.10
C ASP A 102 -18.51 -0.58 9.89
N VAL A 103 -17.85 -0.59 8.76
CA VAL A 103 -18.36 -0.11 7.48
C VAL A 103 -19.00 -1.25 6.66
N ASN A 104 -18.78 -2.50 7.07
CA ASN A 104 -19.31 -3.67 6.41
C ASN A 104 -20.80 -3.86 6.77
N HIS A 105 -21.61 -4.03 5.76
CA HIS A 105 -23.06 -4.27 5.92
C HIS A 105 -23.40 -5.77 5.92
N TYR A 106 -22.41 -6.63 5.66
CA TYR A 106 -22.59 -8.07 5.51
C TYR A 106 -21.57 -8.82 6.36
N GLU A 107 -21.99 -9.94 6.92
CA GLU A 107 -21.08 -10.84 7.61
C GLU A 107 -20.13 -11.51 6.59
N ALA A 108 -18.85 -11.55 6.92
CA ALA A 108 -17.85 -12.28 6.15
C ALA A 108 -18.03 -13.81 6.31
N PHE A 109 -18.59 -14.25 7.44
CA PHE A 109 -18.98 -15.64 7.68
C PHE A 109 -20.23 -15.68 8.59
N PRO A 110 -21.04 -16.75 8.51
CA PRO A 110 -22.26 -16.87 9.33
C PRO A 110 -21.94 -16.84 10.82
N GLY A 111 -22.58 -15.91 11.56
CA GLY A 111 -22.42 -15.74 12.99
C GLY A 111 -21.37 -14.73 13.43
N GLN A 112 -20.67 -14.07 12.51
CA GLN A 112 -19.67 -13.07 12.81
C GLN A 112 -20.21 -11.94 13.72
N ALA A 113 -21.41 -11.45 13.44
CA ALA A 113 -22.03 -10.40 14.24
C ALA A 113 -22.27 -10.82 15.69
N GLY A 114 -22.66 -12.09 15.90
CA GLY A 114 -22.79 -12.65 17.25
C GLY A 114 -21.45 -12.70 17.97
N ASP A 115 -20.42 -13.23 17.33
CA ASP A 115 -19.07 -13.29 17.87
C ASP A 115 -18.56 -11.88 18.25
N LEU A 116 -18.75 -10.88 17.38
CA LEU A 116 -18.34 -9.48 17.65
C LEU A 116 -19.08 -8.89 18.85
N ILE A 117 -20.37 -9.16 19.02
CA ILE A 117 -21.15 -8.72 20.17
C ILE A 117 -20.57 -9.29 21.47
N ASP A 118 -20.21 -10.57 21.47
CA ASP A 118 -19.67 -11.27 22.63
C ASP A 118 -18.25 -10.83 23.00
N LEU A 119 -17.46 -10.37 22.02
CA LEU A 119 -16.10 -9.85 22.19
C LEU A 119 -16.06 -8.39 22.62
N GLY A 120 -17.12 -7.64 22.38
CA GLY A 120 -17.22 -6.24 22.76
C GLY A 120 -17.10 -5.25 21.60
N LYS A 121 -16.25 -4.23 21.75
CA LYS A 121 -16.12 -3.14 20.78
C LYS A 121 -14.74 -3.10 20.19
N THR A 122 -14.68 -2.80 18.89
CA THR A 122 -13.41 -2.55 18.19
C THR A 122 -12.96 -1.11 18.41
N TYR A 123 -11.68 -0.93 18.70
CA TYR A 123 -11.05 0.37 18.87
C TYR A 123 -9.86 0.51 17.93
N PHE A 124 -9.75 1.67 17.29
CA PHE A 124 -8.52 2.10 16.61
C PHE A 124 -7.57 2.74 17.61
N GLU A 125 -6.31 2.43 17.52
CA GLU A 125 -5.21 3.13 18.17
C GLU A 125 -4.70 4.20 17.20
N LEU A 126 -4.74 5.46 17.61
CA LEU A 126 -4.46 6.61 16.76
C LEU A 126 -3.04 7.13 16.96
N GLY A 127 -2.41 6.78 18.08
CA GLY A 127 -1.05 7.17 18.37
C GLY A 127 -0.76 7.33 19.85
N LEU A 128 0.49 7.67 20.14
CA LEU A 128 0.98 7.97 21.47
C LEU A 128 1.30 9.44 21.59
N VAL A 129 0.93 10.04 22.71
CA VAL A 129 1.21 11.44 23.01
C VAL A 129 1.82 11.58 24.40
N ARG A 130 2.61 12.62 24.58
CA ARG A 130 3.18 13.01 25.86
C ARG A 130 2.61 14.34 26.33
N VAL A 131 2.21 14.42 27.58
CA VAL A 131 1.79 15.67 28.23
C VAL A 131 3.00 16.57 28.43
N VAL A 132 2.97 17.75 27.83
CA VAL A 132 4.05 18.74 27.94
C VAL A 132 3.69 19.89 28.87
N GLU A 133 2.41 20.20 29.01
CA GLU A 133 1.91 21.28 29.86
C GLU A 133 0.49 20.95 30.34
N VAL A 134 0.11 21.47 31.52
CA VAL A 134 -1.24 21.28 32.07
C VAL A 134 -1.76 22.61 32.61
N HIS A 135 -2.95 23.00 32.15
CA HIS A 135 -3.69 24.19 32.60
C HIS A 135 -5.06 23.78 33.15
N ASN A 136 -5.20 23.76 34.45
CA ASN A 136 -6.41 23.26 35.13
C ASN A 136 -6.69 21.80 34.71
N ASN A 137 -7.76 21.57 33.93
CA ASN A 137 -8.17 20.27 33.39
C ASN A 137 -7.97 20.16 31.87
N ILE A 138 -7.06 20.95 31.31
CA ILE A 138 -6.63 20.85 29.89
C ILE A 138 -5.14 20.57 29.88
N ALA A 139 -4.76 19.49 29.21
CA ALA A 139 -3.38 19.15 28.94
C ALA A 139 -3.02 19.54 27.51
N VAL A 140 -1.84 20.13 27.32
CA VAL A 140 -1.17 20.26 26.05
C VAL A 140 -0.33 19.01 25.84
N VAL A 141 -0.53 18.30 24.74
CA VAL A 141 0.21 17.08 24.46
C VAL A 141 0.85 17.13 23.08
N LYS A 142 1.97 16.40 22.92
CA LYS A 142 2.68 16.26 21.64
C LYS A 142 2.77 14.80 21.26
N PHE A 143 2.68 14.52 19.95
CA PHE A 143 2.78 13.17 19.44
C PHE A 143 4.21 12.63 19.61
N GLU A 144 4.29 11.40 20.13
CA GLU A 144 5.50 10.55 20.08
C GLU A 144 5.39 9.55 18.92
N LEU A 145 4.17 9.10 18.64
CA LEU A 145 3.82 8.19 17.55
C LEU A 145 2.47 8.60 16.99
N SER A 146 2.33 8.67 15.67
CA SER A 146 1.07 8.96 14.99
C SER A 146 0.73 7.80 14.05
N CYS A 147 -0.38 7.12 14.31
CA CYS A 147 -0.87 5.97 13.55
C CYS A 147 -1.89 6.39 12.49
N ALA A 148 -2.81 7.26 12.90
CA ALA A 148 -3.89 7.77 12.07
C ALA A 148 -4.25 9.20 12.49
N PRO A 149 -4.94 9.96 11.64
CA PRO A 149 -5.41 11.30 12.01
C PRO A 149 -6.32 11.26 13.23
N THR A 150 -5.96 12.04 14.24
CA THR A 150 -6.76 12.27 15.46
C THR A 150 -7.78 13.38 15.20
N VAL A 151 -8.96 13.30 15.80
CA VAL A 151 -10.02 14.31 15.67
C VAL A 151 -10.57 14.70 17.04
N PRO A 152 -11.24 15.86 17.18
CA PRO A 152 -11.96 16.18 18.39
C PRO A 152 -12.99 15.10 18.73
N GLY A 153 -13.02 14.69 20.00
CA GLY A 153 -13.87 13.61 20.49
C GLY A 153 -13.16 12.25 20.66
N ASP A 154 -11.93 12.11 20.19
CA ASP A 154 -11.12 10.92 20.47
C ASP A 154 -10.73 10.86 21.94
N PHE A 155 -10.51 9.65 22.47
CA PHE A 155 -10.21 9.42 23.87
C PHE A 155 -8.71 9.29 24.09
N ALA A 156 -8.25 9.73 25.26
CA ALA A 156 -6.88 9.54 25.71
C ALA A 156 -6.87 8.65 26.96
N VAL A 157 -6.15 7.55 26.90
CA VAL A 157 -6.02 6.58 27.98
C VAL A 157 -4.56 6.40 28.38
N PRO A 158 -4.26 5.92 29.60
CA PRO A 158 -2.88 5.56 29.94
C PRO A 158 -2.31 4.55 28.95
N VAL A 159 -1.04 4.72 28.58
CA VAL A 159 -0.36 3.78 27.67
C VAL A 159 -0.20 2.44 28.36
N PRO A 160 -0.70 1.32 27.81
CA PRO A 160 -0.43 0.00 28.32
C PRO A 160 1.05 -0.37 28.08
N ASP A 161 1.63 -1.15 28.97
CA ASP A 161 2.98 -1.68 28.77
C ASP A 161 2.91 -2.85 27.76
N ARG A 162 3.51 -2.65 26.59
CA ARG A 162 3.56 -3.66 25.51
C ARG A 162 5.02 -3.89 25.12
N PRO A 163 5.76 -4.74 25.88
CA PRO A 163 7.11 -5.09 25.49
C PRO A 163 7.10 -5.80 24.13
N ALA A 164 8.11 -5.50 23.31
CA ALA A 164 8.24 -6.17 22.01
C ALA A 164 8.34 -7.68 22.20
N PRO A 165 7.42 -8.47 21.61
CA PRO A 165 7.43 -9.92 21.77
C PRO A 165 8.66 -10.53 21.08
N PRO A 166 9.20 -11.66 21.59
CA PRO A 166 10.36 -12.31 21.01
C PRO A 166 10.04 -12.85 19.63
N PHE A 167 10.74 -12.34 18.62
CA PHE A 167 10.58 -12.79 17.25
C PHE A 167 11.25 -14.15 17.02
N ARG A 168 10.55 -15.05 16.35
CA ARG A 168 11.03 -16.37 15.95
C ARG A 168 10.66 -16.66 14.51
N LYS A 169 11.55 -17.28 13.76
CA LYS A 169 11.21 -17.82 12.45
C LYS A 169 10.43 -19.12 12.63
N VAL A 170 9.19 -19.11 12.15
CA VAL A 170 8.33 -20.30 12.12
C VAL A 170 8.46 -20.97 10.76
N LYS A 171 8.59 -22.30 10.74
CA LYS A 171 8.53 -23.08 9.51
C LYS A 171 7.08 -23.35 9.19
N LEU A 172 6.61 -22.83 8.07
CA LEU A 172 5.26 -23.08 7.58
C LEU A 172 5.19 -24.42 6.86
N GLU A 173 4.29 -25.29 7.32
CA GLU A 173 4.00 -26.58 6.70
C GLU A 173 2.54 -26.60 6.22
N ARG A 174 2.36 -26.73 4.91
CA ARG A 174 1.03 -26.63 4.27
C ARG A 174 -0.01 -27.58 4.84
N TYR A 175 0.38 -28.77 5.23
CA TYR A 175 -0.51 -29.82 5.76
C TYR A 175 -0.12 -30.25 7.18
N ALA A 176 0.27 -29.27 8.00
CA ALA A 176 0.66 -29.56 9.37
C ALA A 176 -0.49 -30.20 10.17
N PRO A 177 -0.20 -31.19 11.04
CA PRO A 177 -1.20 -31.78 11.90
C PRO A 177 -1.77 -30.76 12.88
N PRO A 178 -3.01 -30.97 13.41
CA PRO A 178 -3.57 -30.14 14.46
C PRO A 178 -2.65 -30.06 15.67
N SER A 179 -2.50 -28.88 16.26
CA SER A 179 -1.71 -28.68 17.48
C SER A 179 -2.39 -29.26 18.72
N GLY A 180 -3.72 -29.46 18.66
CA GLY A 180 -4.51 -29.88 19.81
C GLY A 180 -4.70 -28.81 20.88
N LYS A 181 -4.19 -27.58 20.66
CA LYS A 181 -4.27 -26.46 21.59
C LYS A 181 -5.38 -25.47 21.16
N GLY A 182 -5.59 -24.43 21.96
CA GLY A 182 -6.65 -23.45 21.82
C GLY A 182 -6.95 -23.06 20.36
N MET A 183 -8.19 -23.27 19.96
CA MET A 183 -8.67 -22.96 18.62
C MET A 183 -9.55 -21.71 18.65
N GLY A 184 -9.36 -20.85 17.67
CA GLY A 184 -10.15 -19.64 17.46
C GLY A 184 -10.39 -19.37 15.98
N ARG A 185 -10.80 -18.17 15.71
CA ARG A 185 -11.10 -17.69 14.36
C ARG A 185 -10.66 -16.24 14.20
N ILE A 186 -10.26 -15.86 12.99
CA ILE A 186 -10.10 -14.46 12.62
C ILE A 186 -11.50 -13.85 12.51
N ILE A 187 -11.78 -12.88 13.36
CA ILE A 187 -13.10 -12.24 13.43
C ILE A 187 -13.16 -10.99 12.57
N GLN A 188 -12.06 -10.28 12.47
CA GLN A 188 -12.00 -9.01 11.75
C GLN A 188 -10.55 -8.67 11.40
N ALA A 189 -10.34 -8.03 10.25
CA ALA A 189 -9.08 -7.37 9.94
C ALA A 189 -9.07 -5.94 10.52
N GLN A 190 -7.89 -5.40 10.81
CA GLN A 190 -7.72 -4.05 11.33
C GLN A 190 -8.41 -3.00 10.43
N ASP A 191 -8.26 -3.14 9.11
CA ASP A 191 -8.76 -2.19 8.11
C ASP A 191 -10.14 -2.57 7.56
N PHE A 192 -10.84 -3.52 8.20
CA PHE A 192 -12.13 -4.09 7.77
C PHE A 192 -12.09 -4.79 6.40
N ASP A 193 -10.90 -5.13 5.91
CA ASP A 193 -10.76 -5.92 4.69
C ASP A 193 -11.19 -7.38 4.91
N SER A 194 -11.66 -8.03 3.87
CA SER A 194 -12.00 -9.45 3.89
C SER A 194 -10.77 -10.35 3.76
N GLU A 195 -9.71 -9.87 3.11
CA GLU A 195 -8.45 -10.55 2.81
C GLU A 195 -7.31 -9.91 3.59
N ILE A 196 -6.40 -10.73 4.12
CA ILE A 196 -5.34 -10.31 5.02
C ILE A 196 -4.01 -10.88 4.53
N GLY A 197 -3.03 -10.01 4.32
CA GLY A 197 -1.70 -10.37 3.87
C GLY A 197 -0.64 -10.30 4.95
N THR A 198 0.58 -10.71 4.62
CA THR A 198 1.76 -10.62 5.49
C THR A 198 1.99 -9.17 5.97
N GLY A 199 2.19 -9.00 7.28
CA GLY A 199 2.40 -7.71 7.95
C GLY A 199 1.11 -7.00 8.36
N GLN A 200 -0.05 -7.42 7.89
CA GLN A 200 -1.34 -6.87 8.31
C GLN A 200 -1.77 -7.44 9.67
N LYS A 201 -2.69 -6.74 10.32
CA LYS A 201 -3.18 -7.09 11.65
C LYS A 201 -4.61 -7.60 11.57
N ALA A 202 -4.93 -8.52 12.47
CA ALA A 202 -6.25 -9.12 12.59
C ALA A 202 -6.61 -9.36 14.06
N TYR A 203 -7.90 -9.55 14.31
CA TYR A 203 -8.42 -9.83 15.63
C TYR A 203 -8.99 -11.24 15.70
N LEU A 204 -8.67 -11.94 16.80
CA LEU A 204 -9.12 -13.30 17.07
C LEU A 204 -10.19 -13.32 18.15
N ASN A 205 -11.10 -14.32 18.10
CA ASN A 205 -12.09 -14.60 19.16
C ASN A 205 -11.54 -15.54 20.26
N ILE A 206 -10.24 -15.49 20.48
CA ILE A 206 -9.57 -16.16 21.59
C ILE A 206 -8.60 -15.19 22.24
N GLY A 207 -8.51 -15.20 23.56
CA GLY A 207 -7.71 -14.31 24.33
C GLY A 207 -7.04 -14.98 25.51
N GLU A 208 -6.88 -14.24 26.61
CA GLU A 208 -6.29 -14.74 27.86
C GLU A 208 -7.04 -15.94 28.44
N ASP A 209 -8.37 -15.98 28.29
CA ASP A 209 -9.25 -17.04 28.74
C ASP A 209 -8.92 -18.40 28.10
N LYS A 210 -8.31 -18.40 26.93
CA LYS A 210 -7.80 -19.57 26.21
C LYS A 210 -6.30 -19.77 26.33
N GLY A 211 -5.65 -18.97 27.18
CA GLY A 211 -4.23 -19.09 27.50
C GLY A 211 -3.29 -18.43 26.50
N LEU A 212 -3.78 -17.57 25.60
CA LEU A 212 -2.92 -16.79 24.70
C LEU A 212 -2.12 -15.75 25.48
N LYS A 213 -0.89 -15.51 25.02
CA LYS A 213 0.03 -14.51 25.57
C LYS A 213 0.69 -13.74 24.43
N PRO A 214 1.10 -12.49 24.65
CA PRO A 214 1.93 -11.77 23.70
C PRO A 214 3.19 -12.54 23.34
N GLY A 215 3.49 -12.64 22.04
CA GLY A 215 4.62 -13.43 21.52
C GLY A 215 4.28 -14.88 21.16
N ASP A 216 3.10 -15.37 21.50
CA ASP A 216 2.64 -16.67 21.00
C ASP A 216 2.42 -16.60 19.47
N TYR A 217 2.56 -17.77 18.84
CA TYR A 217 2.27 -17.92 17.42
C TYR A 217 1.00 -18.75 17.24
N VAL A 218 0.15 -18.29 16.33
CA VAL A 218 -1.04 -19.01 15.90
C VAL A 218 -0.89 -19.42 14.43
N ARG A 219 -1.26 -20.65 14.13
CA ARG A 219 -1.36 -21.16 12.76
C ARG A 219 -2.74 -20.85 12.24
N ILE A 220 -2.82 -20.33 11.01
CA ILE A 220 -4.07 -20.02 10.32
C ILE A 220 -4.36 -21.16 9.35
N THR A 221 -5.57 -21.71 9.42
CA THR A 221 -5.94 -22.91 8.69
C THR A 221 -7.33 -22.80 8.06
N ARG A 222 -7.50 -23.50 6.95
CA ARG A 222 -8.81 -23.65 6.28
C ARG A 222 -9.07 -25.11 5.98
N THR A 223 -10.27 -25.56 6.34
CA THR A 223 -10.79 -26.89 5.97
C THR A 223 -11.85 -26.74 4.90
N TYR A 224 -11.89 -27.67 4.00
CA TYR A 224 -13.00 -27.74 3.06
C TYR A 224 -14.26 -28.21 3.76
N ASN A 225 -15.34 -27.43 3.65
CA ASN A 225 -16.64 -27.82 4.16
C ASN A 225 -17.73 -27.48 3.14
N TYR A 226 -18.65 -28.37 2.87
CA TYR A 226 -19.77 -28.13 1.97
C TYR A 226 -20.70 -26.98 2.40
N SER A 227 -20.79 -26.72 3.71
CA SER A 227 -21.63 -25.63 4.24
C SER A 227 -20.98 -24.25 4.19
N GLN A 228 -19.69 -24.21 3.98
CA GLN A 228 -18.93 -22.95 3.92
C GLN A 228 -18.80 -22.46 2.48
N ARG A 229 -19.88 -21.96 1.94
CA ARG A 229 -19.82 -21.07 0.76
C ARG A 229 -19.42 -19.69 1.27
N HIS A 230 -18.13 -19.38 1.24
CA HIS A 230 -17.57 -18.26 1.98
C HIS A 230 -17.26 -17.04 1.15
N ASP A 231 -17.64 -17.03 -0.11
CA ASP A 231 -17.29 -15.88 -0.93
C ASP A 231 -18.51 -15.40 -1.71
N ILE A 232 -18.86 -14.13 -1.49
CA ILE A 232 -19.84 -13.41 -2.33
C ILE A 232 -19.38 -13.46 -3.79
N SER A 233 -18.07 -13.41 -4.04
CA SER A 233 -17.50 -13.57 -5.37
C SER A 233 -17.71 -14.98 -5.94
N ASP A 234 -17.61 -16.02 -5.12
CA ASP A 234 -17.92 -17.40 -5.54
C ASP A 234 -19.38 -17.59 -5.90
N SER A 235 -20.31 -16.97 -5.17
CA SER A 235 -21.74 -17.15 -5.43
C SER A 235 -22.23 -16.38 -6.66
N LEU A 236 -21.63 -15.23 -6.98
CA LEU A 236 -22.04 -14.36 -8.10
C LEU A 236 -21.27 -14.67 -9.39
N SER A 237 -19.95 -14.82 -9.31
CA SER A 237 -19.13 -15.11 -10.48
C SER A 237 -19.23 -16.54 -10.96
N PHE A 238 -19.56 -17.51 -10.09
CA PHE A 238 -19.76 -18.90 -10.47
C PHE A 238 -21.06 -19.12 -11.23
N LYS A 239 -22.15 -18.48 -10.81
CA LYS A 239 -23.42 -18.55 -11.53
C LYS A 239 -23.38 -17.88 -12.90
N ALA A 240 -22.54 -16.86 -13.07
CA ALA A 240 -22.34 -16.19 -14.36
C ALA A 240 -21.49 -17.03 -15.35
N ARG A 241 -20.76 -18.05 -14.87
CA ARG A 241 -19.91 -18.94 -15.68
C ARG A 241 -20.55 -20.30 -15.96
N ASP A 242 -21.78 -20.52 -15.58
CA ASP A 242 -22.51 -21.78 -15.83
C ASP A 242 -22.91 -21.96 -17.31
N THR A 243 -22.17 -21.32 -18.21
CA THR A 243 -22.24 -21.49 -19.66
C THR A 243 -21.13 -22.40 -20.20
N GLU A 244 -20.39 -23.10 -19.32
CA GLU A 244 -19.43 -24.10 -19.77
C GLU A 244 -20.16 -25.29 -20.39
N GLU A 245 -19.81 -25.62 -21.62
CA GLU A 245 -20.37 -26.72 -22.43
C GLU A 245 -20.14 -28.12 -21.85
N THR A 246 -19.44 -28.22 -20.71
CA THR A 246 -19.11 -29.51 -20.09
C THR A 246 -19.79 -29.67 -18.76
N GLN A 247 -20.58 -30.75 -18.62
CA GLN A 247 -21.14 -31.17 -17.32
C GLN A 247 -20.01 -31.56 -16.38
N LYS A 248 -19.88 -30.84 -15.27
CA LYS A 248 -18.99 -31.25 -14.18
C LYS A 248 -19.54 -32.48 -13.50
N ALA A 249 -18.72 -33.52 -13.36
CA ALA A 249 -19.09 -34.66 -12.55
C ALA A 249 -19.30 -34.18 -11.11
N PRO A 250 -20.43 -34.54 -10.46
CA PRO A 250 -20.66 -34.18 -9.07
C PRO A 250 -19.59 -34.81 -8.20
N LEU A 251 -18.93 -34.00 -7.35
CA LEU A 251 -18.00 -34.51 -6.35
C LEU A 251 -18.76 -35.40 -5.38
N PRO A 252 -18.26 -36.62 -5.06
CA PRO A 252 -18.84 -37.45 -4.04
C PRO A 252 -18.90 -36.69 -2.71
N ARG A 253 -20.08 -36.68 -2.05
CA ARG A 253 -20.31 -35.94 -0.82
C ARG A 253 -19.39 -36.34 0.35
N ASN A 254 -18.86 -37.53 0.33
CA ASN A 254 -17.99 -38.12 1.36
C ASN A 254 -16.50 -37.77 1.17
N VAL A 255 -16.10 -37.26 0.02
CA VAL A 255 -14.66 -36.94 -0.26
C VAL A 255 -14.21 -35.66 0.42
N ILE A 256 -15.09 -34.66 0.56
CA ILE A 256 -14.71 -33.37 1.12
C ILE A 256 -14.26 -33.41 2.59
N PRO A 257 -14.93 -34.19 3.50
CA PRO A 257 -14.44 -34.35 4.87
C PRO A 257 -13.08 -35.06 4.98
N GLU A 258 -12.65 -35.77 3.94
CA GLU A 258 -11.38 -36.49 3.89
C GLU A 258 -10.23 -35.64 3.38
N LEU A 259 -10.54 -34.44 2.84
CA LEU A 259 -9.50 -33.53 2.35
C LEU A 259 -8.67 -32.99 3.51
N PRO A 260 -7.33 -32.97 3.37
CA PRO A 260 -6.46 -32.48 4.42
C PRO A 260 -6.68 -30.99 4.68
N ARG A 261 -6.69 -30.62 5.94
CA ARG A 261 -6.69 -29.24 6.38
C ARG A 261 -5.43 -28.53 5.86
N ARG A 262 -5.58 -27.33 5.30
CA ARG A 262 -4.48 -26.53 4.79
C ARG A 262 -4.06 -25.46 5.80
N THR A 263 -2.76 -25.29 5.96
CA THR A 263 -2.18 -24.12 6.58
C THR A 263 -2.12 -23.00 5.56
N LEU A 264 -2.71 -21.85 5.88
CA LEU A 264 -2.70 -20.65 5.05
C LEU A 264 -1.55 -19.71 5.43
N GLY A 265 -1.16 -19.71 6.71
CA GLY A 265 -0.11 -18.85 7.22
C GLY A 265 0.07 -19.02 8.72
N ASP A 266 0.85 -18.12 9.28
CA ASP A 266 1.03 -17.94 10.71
C ASP A 266 0.93 -16.48 11.10
N ALA A 267 0.58 -16.23 12.36
CA ALA A 267 0.51 -14.91 12.94
C ALA A 267 1.12 -14.90 14.35
N MET A 268 1.68 -13.77 14.74
CA MET A 268 2.19 -13.54 16.09
C MET A 268 1.16 -12.73 16.89
N VAL A 269 0.91 -13.13 18.12
CA VAL A 269 0.09 -12.40 19.07
C VAL A 269 0.85 -11.16 19.54
N LEU A 270 0.33 -9.98 19.27
CA LEU A 270 0.91 -8.70 19.69
C LEU A 270 0.49 -8.33 21.10
N HIS A 271 -0.81 -8.38 21.37
CA HIS A 271 -1.38 -8.20 22.69
C HIS A 271 -2.71 -8.95 22.82
N VAL A 272 -3.14 -9.15 24.05
CA VAL A 272 -4.32 -9.95 24.40
C VAL A 272 -5.26 -9.17 25.31
N HIS A 273 -6.53 -9.49 25.19
CA HIS A 273 -7.62 -9.10 26.07
C HIS A 273 -8.30 -10.37 26.62
N PRO A 274 -9.19 -10.28 27.60
CA PRO A 274 -9.80 -11.48 28.19
C PRO A 274 -10.32 -12.49 27.17
N LYS A 275 -11.03 -12.04 26.13
CA LYS A 275 -11.68 -12.91 25.12
C LYS A 275 -11.14 -12.74 23.70
N SER A 276 -10.28 -11.77 23.45
CA SER A 276 -9.78 -11.46 22.12
C SER A 276 -8.26 -11.31 22.12
N ALA A 277 -7.65 -11.40 20.94
CA ALA A 277 -6.25 -11.08 20.74
C ALA A 277 -6.06 -10.32 19.43
N THR A 278 -5.09 -9.39 19.42
CA THR A 278 -4.59 -8.75 18.21
C THR A 278 -3.35 -9.48 17.74
N VAL A 279 -3.34 -9.85 16.48
CA VAL A 279 -2.23 -10.58 15.85
C VAL A 279 -1.70 -9.85 14.62
N MET A 280 -0.43 -10.07 14.31
CA MET A 280 0.19 -9.67 13.04
C MET A 280 0.50 -10.91 12.21
N ILE A 281 0.11 -10.91 10.94
CA ILE A 281 0.42 -11.99 10.01
C ILE A 281 1.92 -12.00 9.73
N MET A 282 2.59 -13.08 10.11
CA MET A 282 4.05 -13.23 9.96
C MET A 282 4.43 -13.80 8.61
N GLY A 283 3.57 -14.65 8.05
CA GLY A 283 3.73 -15.20 6.71
C GLY A 283 2.44 -15.81 6.20
N ALA A 284 2.15 -15.60 4.92
CA ALA A 284 0.98 -16.14 4.25
C ALA A 284 1.42 -17.01 3.06
N LEU A 285 1.02 -18.29 3.08
CA LEU A 285 1.20 -19.25 1.98
C LEU A 285 0.09 -19.11 0.93
N GLU A 286 -1.08 -18.70 1.37
CA GLU A 286 -2.30 -18.48 0.58
C GLU A 286 -3.04 -17.27 1.15
N ASP A 287 -4.06 -16.81 0.45
CA ASP A 287 -4.91 -15.71 0.91
C ASP A 287 -5.61 -16.08 2.23
N ILE A 288 -5.40 -15.26 3.23
CA ILE A 288 -6.01 -15.39 4.55
C ILE A 288 -7.26 -14.52 4.55
N HIS A 289 -8.39 -15.08 5.02
CA HIS A 289 -9.66 -14.38 5.07
C HIS A 289 -10.18 -14.24 6.50
N VAL A 290 -10.99 -13.21 6.70
CA VAL A 290 -11.84 -13.12 7.88
C VAL A 290 -12.75 -14.35 7.90
N GLY A 291 -12.77 -15.06 9.04
CA GLY A 291 -13.48 -16.32 9.20
C GLY A 291 -12.58 -17.56 9.19
N ASP A 292 -11.31 -17.45 8.78
CA ASP A 292 -10.38 -18.57 8.85
C ASP A 292 -10.12 -19.01 10.29
N SER A 293 -9.93 -20.31 10.46
CA SER A 293 -9.66 -20.90 11.77
C SER A 293 -8.21 -20.67 12.19
N THR A 294 -8.02 -20.49 13.48
CA THR A 294 -6.69 -20.33 14.07
C THR A 294 -6.47 -21.35 15.17
N GLU A 295 -5.24 -21.77 15.35
CA GLU A 295 -4.83 -22.64 16.44
C GLU A 295 -3.51 -22.19 17.05
N LEU A 296 -3.39 -22.27 18.37
CA LEU A 296 -2.14 -21.98 19.07
C LEU A 296 -1.08 -22.98 18.65
N MET A 297 0.06 -22.47 18.20
CA MET A 297 1.20 -23.31 17.82
C MET A 297 1.99 -23.73 19.05
N GLU A 298 2.46 -24.97 19.02
CA GLU A 298 3.57 -25.35 19.90
C GLU A 298 4.85 -24.81 19.26
N VAL A 299 5.24 -23.63 19.69
CA VAL A 299 6.59 -23.15 19.37
C VAL A 299 7.51 -23.79 20.39
N PRO A 300 8.49 -24.63 20.00
CA PRO A 300 9.46 -25.15 20.95
C PRO A 300 10.00 -23.96 21.73
N GLU A 301 9.90 -24.00 23.05
CA GLU A 301 10.47 -23.00 23.92
C GLU A 301 11.90 -22.76 23.44
N ALA A 302 12.22 -21.50 23.11
CA ALA A 302 13.61 -21.19 22.80
C ALA A 302 14.40 -21.75 23.96
N ALA A 303 15.38 -22.62 23.68
CA ALA A 303 16.22 -23.17 24.73
C ALA A 303 16.51 -22.04 25.70
N PRO A 304 16.22 -22.20 27.00
CA PRO A 304 16.31 -21.11 27.96
C PRO A 304 17.63 -20.41 27.71
N ALA A 305 17.56 -19.08 27.54
CA ALA A 305 18.78 -18.30 27.43
C ALA A 305 19.67 -18.78 28.60
N PRO A 306 20.89 -19.23 28.33
CA PRO A 306 21.67 -19.91 29.35
C PRO A 306 21.60 -19.06 30.61
N VAL A 307 21.03 -19.67 31.67
CA VAL A 307 20.94 -19.06 32.99
C VAL A 307 22.35 -18.59 33.29
N ALA A 308 22.51 -17.30 33.57
CA ALA A 308 23.82 -16.72 33.84
C ALA A 308 24.60 -17.65 34.80
N ALA A 309 25.50 -18.43 34.25
CA ALA A 309 26.37 -19.27 35.01
C ALA A 309 27.20 -18.34 35.90
N THR A 310 27.24 -18.66 37.16
CA THR A 310 28.12 -18.08 38.19
C THR A 310 29.50 -17.76 37.58
N PRO A 311 30.09 -16.60 37.84
CA PRO A 311 31.26 -16.12 37.12
C PRO A 311 32.48 -16.94 37.38
N SER A 312 32.90 -17.73 36.41
CA SER A 312 34.19 -18.41 36.38
C SER A 312 34.52 -18.84 34.94
N GLU A 313 34.78 -17.84 34.08
CA GLU A 313 35.70 -17.91 32.92
C GLU A 313 35.77 -16.51 32.28
N PRO A 314 36.89 -16.05 31.74
CA PRO A 314 37.01 -14.69 31.23
C PRO A 314 36.01 -14.49 30.10
N ALA A 315 35.13 -13.51 30.29
CA ALA A 315 34.03 -13.17 29.37
C ALA A 315 34.56 -12.99 27.93
N VAL A 316 34.09 -13.84 27.02
CA VAL A 316 34.33 -13.64 25.61
C VAL A 316 33.68 -12.30 25.22
N ALA A 317 34.51 -11.38 24.76
CA ALA A 317 34.06 -10.03 24.39
C ALA A 317 32.97 -10.07 23.30
N SER A 318 31.80 -9.48 23.57
CA SER A 318 30.66 -9.48 22.63
C SER A 318 30.80 -8.32 21.64
N PRO A 319 30.59 -8.55 20.31
CA PRO A 319 30.61 -7.49 19.34
C PRO A 319 29.41 -6.52 19.52
N PRO A 320 29.54 -5.26 19.09
CA PRO A 320 28.44 -4.32 19.12
C PRO A 320 27.28 -4.76 18.20
N THR A 321 26.11 -4.18 18.41
CA THR A 321 24.96 -4.28 17.48
C THR A 321 24.74 -2.96 16.77
N ILE A 322 24.29 -2.99 15.52
CA ILE A 322 23.96 -1.79 14.75
C ILE A 322 22.77 -2.03 13.83
N THR A 323 21.87 -1.04 13.75
CA THR A 323 20.73 -1.02 12.82
C THR A 323 20.71 0.33 12.13
N CYS A 324 20.59 0.34 10.80
CA CYS A 324 20.55 1.55 9.99
C CYS A 324 19.22 1.67 9.24
N SER A 325 18.72 2.89 9.13
CA SER A 325 17.55 3.24 8.34
C SER A 325 17.85 4.44 7.43
N ALA A 326 17.11 4.56 6.32
CA ALA A 326 17.22 5.69 5.39
C ALA A 326 15.88 6.41 5.25
N SER A 327 15.92 7.72 5.20
CA SER A 327 14.74 8.55 4.98
C SER A 327 15.08 9.78 4.13
N PRO A 328 14.38 9.98 2.99
CA PRO A 328 13.48 9.04 2.31
C PRO A 328 14.24 7.87 1.66
N VAL A 329 13.58 6.72 1.51
CA VAL A 329 14.14 5.53 0.83
C VAL A 329 14.17 5.71 -0.69
N ASN A 330 13.19 6.42 -1.24
CA ASN A 330 13.11 6.77 -2.65
C ASN A 330 13.42 8.26 -2.79
N VAL A 331 14.42 8.60 -3.57
CA VAL A 331 14.83 10.00 -3.81
C VAL A 331 14.92 10.26 -5.30
N PRO A 332 14.44 11.41 -5.78
CA PRO A 332 14.76 11.90 -7.12
C PRO A 332 16.27 12.06 -7.28
N LEU A 333 16.77 12.00 -8.53
CA LEU A 333 18.13 12.36 -8.84
C LEU A 333 18.43 13.80 -8.34
N ASP A 334 19.66 14.06 -7.91
CA ASP A 334 20.13 15.33 -7.33
C ASP A 334 19.53 15.70 -5.95
N GLN A 335 18.76 14.83 -5.34
CA GLN A 335 18.26 14.97 -3.98
C GLN A 335 19.12 14.18 -2.99
N SER A 336 18.83 14.31 -1.69
CA SER A 336 19.56 13.63 -0.65
C SER A 336 18.68 12.73 0.20
N SER A 337 19.29 11.67 0.75
CA SER A 337 18.67 10.79 1.75
C SER A 337 19.49 10.83 3.02
N THR A 338 18.80 10.87 4.15
CA THR A 338 19.45 10.81 5.48
C THR A 338 19.47 9.38 5.97
N ILE A 339 20.65 8.87 6.28
CA ILE A 339 20.87 7.54 6.85
C ILE A 339 21.17 7.71 8.33
N THR A 340 20.36 7.11 9.18
CA THR A 340 20.57 7.08 10.64
C THR A 340 20.89 5.68 11.09
N CYS A 341 21.99 5.51 11.80
CA CYS A 341 22.39 4.22 12.38
C CYS A 341 22.40 4.30 13.90
N ASN A 342 21.70 3.38 14.55
CA ASN A 342 21.69 3.21 16.00
C ASN A 342 22.53 1.98 16.34
N ALA A 343 23.53 2.18 17.20
CA ALA A 343 24.42 1.11 17.64
C ALA A 343 24.40 1.01 19.16
N ALA A 344 24.52 -0.21 19.67
CA ALA A 344 24.64 -0.51 21.10
C ALA A 344 25.76 -1.50 21.35
N SER A 345 26.50 -1.28 22.45
CA SER A 345 27.50 -2.24 22.94
C SER A 345 26.88 -3.07 24.06
N PRO A 346 26.83 -4.40 23.93
CA PRO A 346 26.39 -5.28 25.02
C PRO A 346 27.28 -5.14 26.27
N ASP A 347 28.56 -4.82 26.07
CA ASP A 347 29.56 -4.66 27.13
C ASP A 347 29.72 -3.19 27.58
N ASN A 348 28.77 -2.30 27.19
CA ASN A 348 28.75 -0.88 27.53
C ASN A 348 30.05 -0.12 27.14
N ARG A 349 30.68 -0.48 26.02
CA ARG A 349 31.90 0.12 25.50
C ARG A 349 31.62 1.30 24.56
N PRO A 350 32.52 2.28 24.47
CA PRO A 350 32.40 3.36 23.52
C PRO A 350 32.45 2.83 22.09
N LEU A 351 31.51 3.37 21.22
CA LEU A 351 31.37 2.94 19.85
C LEU A 351 31.74 4.06 18.87
N THR A 352 32.44 3.69 17.81
CA THR A 352 32.67 4.54 16.64
C THR A 352 31.87 4.01 15.46
N ILE A 353 31.07 4.87 14.81
CA ILE A 353 30.27 4.51 13.65
C ILE A 353 30.90 5.10 12.40
N THR A 354 31.14 4.26 11.39
CA THR A 354 31.63 4.65 10.07
C THR A 354 30.64 4.28 8.99
N PHE A 355 30.65 5.05 7.88
CA PHE A 355 29.72 4.83 6.77
C PHE A 355 30.48 4.65 5.45
N LYS A 356 29.97 3.75 4.61
CA LYS A 356 30.41 3.56 3.21
C LYS A 356 29.20 3.45 2.30
N SER A 357 29.23 4.12 1.14
CA SER A 357 28.22 3.98 0.09
C SER A 357 28.79 3.25 -1.13
N SER A 358 27.93 2.56 -1.88
CA SER A 358 28.30 1.99 -3.17
C SER A 358 28.50 3.06 -4.25
N SER A 359 27.81 4.19 -4.14
CA SER A 359 27.99 5.38 -4.99
C SER A 359 27.46 6.63 -4.27
N GLY A 360 27.73 7.82 -4.83
CA GLY A 360 27.36 9.10 -4.24
C GLY A 360 28.31 9.56 -3.14
N LYS A 361 28.10 10.79 -2.68
CA LYS A 361 28.91 11.39 -1.61
C LYS A 361 28.18 11.32 -0.29
N LEU A 362 28.87 10.91 0.77
CA LEU A 362 28.36 10.91 2.14
C LEU A 362 28.93 12.10 2.92
N ALA A 363 28.04 12.86 3.56
CA ALA A 363 28.42 13.79 4.62
C ALA A 363 28.06 13.14 5.96
N VAL A 364 29.04 12.80 6.76
CA VAL A 364 28.90 12.02 8.01
C VAL A 364 28.98 12.92 9.23
N ASN A 365 28.02 12.76 10.13
CA ASN A 365 28.01 13.41 11.44
C ASN A 365 27.58 12.39 12.52
N ARG A 366 28.54 11.87 13.27
CA ARG A 366 28.34 10.86 14.33
C ARG A 366 27.62 9.60 13.79
N ASN A 367 26.36 9.42 14.18
CA ASN A 367 25.52 8.28 13.81
C ASN A 367 24.58 8.57 12.61
N VAL A 368 24.76 9.71 11.96
CA VAL A 368 23.95 10.13 10.80
C VAL A 368 24.87 10.39 9.61
N ALA A 369 24.47 9.91 8.45
CA ALA A 369 25.10 10.23 7.16
C ALA A 369 24.07 10.76 6.18
N VAL A 370 24.38 11.82 5.45
CA VAL A 370 23.56 12.34 4.37
C VAL A 370 24.17 11.89 3.06
N LEU A 371 23.43 11.07 2.32
CA LEU A 371 23.79 10.64 0.96
C LEU A 371 23.32 11.69 -0.03
N ASN A 372 24.26 12.28 -0.75
CA ASN A 372 23.97 13.17 -1.89
C ASN A 372 24.02 12.36 -3.19
N THR A 373 22.95 12.39 -3.98
CA THR A 373 22.81 11.61 -5.19
C THR A 373 23.23 12.33 -6.48
N SER A 374 23.76 13.57 -6.39
CA SER A 374 24.15 14.37 -7.57
C SER A 374 25.23 13.74 -8.44
N THR A 375 25.99 12.78 -7.92
CA THR A 375 27.04 12.04 -8.65
C THR A 375 26.66 10.58 -8.89
N THR A 376 25.41 10.18 -8.63
CA THR A 376 24.90 8.84 -8.86
C THR A 376 24.04 8.81 -10.13
N GLY A 377 23.96 7.67 -10.80
CA GLY A 377 22.89 7.42 -11.78
C GLY A 377 21.62 6.95 -11.10
N PRO A 378 20.48 6.87 -11.83
CA PRO A 378 19.28 6.17 -11.37
C PRO A 378 19.58 4.72 -11.00
N GLY A 379 18.98 4.24 -9.91
CA GLY A 379 19.18 2.87 -9.44
C GLY A 379 19.35 2.79 -7.92
N GLN A 380 19.70 1.62 -7.44
CA GLN A 380 19.84 1.36 -6.01
C GLN A 380 21.25 1.70 -5.51
N VAL A 381 21.32 2.55 -4.50
CA VAL A 381 22.56 2.87 -3.77
C VAL A 381 22.50 2.22 -2.40
N THR A 382 23.47 1.38 -2.07
CA THR A 382 23.58 0.74 -0.76
C THR A 382 24.53 1.53 0.12
N VAL A 383 24.06 1.90 1.31
CA VAL A 383 24.89 2.51 2.35
C VAL A 383 25.05 1.54 3.49
N ARG A 384 26.30 1.27 3.87
CA ARG A 384 26.67 0.40 4.99
C ARG A 384 27.18 1.23 6.14
N GLY A 385 26.56 1.10 7.30
CA GLY A 385 27.07 1.58 8.59
C GLY A 385 27.81 0.47 9.32
N THR A 386 28.96 0.77 9.92
CA THR A 386 29.75 -0.16 10.74
C THR A 386 30.01 0.49 12.08
N ALA A 387 29.60 -0.17 13.16
CA ALA A 387 29.94 0.20 14.53
C ALA A 387 31.14 -0.63 14.99
N THR A 388 32.14 0.02 15.55
CA THR A 388 33.37 -0.63 16.08
C THR A 388 33.59 -0.16 17.50
N ASP A 389 33.85 -1.07 18.42
CA ASP A 389 34.24 -0.76 19.78
C ASP A 389 35.76 -0.51 19.92
N ASP A 390 36.19 -0.11 21.09
CA ASP A 390 37.60 0.17 21.40
C ASP A 390 38.50 -1.08 21.40
N ARG A 391 37.91 -2.29 21.34
CA ARG A 391 38.63 -3.59 21.20
C ARG A 391 38.69 -4.05 19.73
N GLN A 392 38.24 -3.26 18.77
CA GLN A 392 38.14 -3.57 17.34
C GLN A 392 37.08 -4.62 17.00
N LEU A 393 36.17 -4.95 17.93
CA LEU A 393 34.99 -5.75 17.57
C LEU A 393 34.03 -4.89 16.83
N SER A 394 33.47 -5.41 15.73
CA SER A 394 32.61 -4.62 14.85
C SER A 394 31.38 -5.39 14.38
N ALA A 395 30.30 -4.64 14.12
CA ALA A 395 29.12 -5.11 13.42
C ALA A 395 28.74 -4.12 12.33
N SER A 396 28.04 -4.57 11.31
CA SER A 396 27.60 -3.70 10.22
C SER A 396 26.14 -3.95 9.84
N SER A 397 25.47 -2.87 9.44
CA SER A 397 24.12 -2.86 8.86
C SER A 397 24.14 -2.14 7.52
N ALA A 398 23.36 -2.61 6.55
CA ALA A 398 23.25 -1.99 5.26
C ALA A 398 21.80 -1.57 4.98
N VAL A 399 21.64 -0.42 4.35
CA VAL A 399 20.37 0.10 3.91
C VAL A 399 20.47 0.55 2.45
N SER A 400 19.39 0.37 1.70
CA SER A 400 19.32 0.74 0.30
C SER A 400 18.48 1.99 0.10
N VAL A 401 18.97 2.91 -0.72
CA VAL A 401 18.26 4.10 -1.20
C VAL A 401 18.06 3.94 -2.71
N ASN A 402 16.83 4.08 -3.17
CA ASN A 402 16.47 3.99 -4.58
C ASN A 402 16.45 5.39 -5.21
N VAL A 403 17.40 5.65 -6.11
CA VAL A 403 17.50 6.92 -6.85
C VAL A 403 16.61 6.79 -8.09
N GLN A 404 15.55 7.59 -8.13
CA GLN A 404 14.58 7.59 -9.20
C GLN A 404 15.11 8.35 -10.42
N PRO A 405 14.85 7.88 -11.65
CA PRO A 405 15.14 8.66 -12.84
C PRO A 405 14.32 9.96 -12.82
N PRO A 406 14.80 11.02 -13.49
CA PRO A 406 14.00 12.21 -13.66
C PRO A 406 12.68 11.86 -14.34
N PRO A 407 11.57 12.55 -14.01
CA PRO A 407 10.29 12.32 -14.66
C PRO A 407 10.46 12.43 -16.18
N PRO A 408 9.79 11.58 -16.98
CA PRO A 408 9.84 11.69 -18.42
C PRO A 408 9.38 13.10 -18.84
N VAL A 409 10.13 13.72 -19.75
CA VAL A 409 9.77 15.03 -20.30
C VAL A 409 8.40 14.89 -20.96
N PRO A 410 7.41 15.68 -20.58
CA PRO A 410 6.10 15.63 -21.22
C PRO A 410 6.23 15.85 -22.72
N THR A 411 5.58 15.02 -23.52
CA THR A 411 5.58 15.14 -24.98
C THR A 411 4.20 15.55 -25.47
N ALA A 412 4.20 16.38 -26.53
CA ALA A 412 2.96 16.74 -27.21
C ALA A 412 2.28 15.48 -27.80
N GLN A 413 0.99 15.35 -27.61
CA GLN A 413 0.19 14.24 -28.14
C GLN A 413 -0.67 14.71 -29.30
N LYS A 414 -0.50 14.05 -30.47
CA LYS A 414 -1.37 14.29 -31.62
C LYS A 414 -2.73 13.66 -31.37
N MET A 415 -3.79 14.44 -31.57
CA MET A 415 -5.18 13.99 -31.55
C MET A 415 -5.62 13.66 -33.00
N THR A 416 -6.88 13.30 -33.16
CA THR A 416 -7.49 13.12 -34.48
C THR A 416 -7.56 14.46 -35.20
N ASP A 417 -7.17 14.48 -36.47
CA ASP A 417 -7.23 15.67 -37.30
C ASP A 417 -8.68 16.09 -37.60
N LEU A 418 -8.90 17.40 -37.76
CA LEU A 418 -10.20 17.93 -38.12
C LEU A 418 -10.29 18.07 -39.63
N ASP A 419 -11.18 17.35 -40.29
CA ASP A 419 -11.40 17.41 -41.72
C ASP A 419 -12.35 18.57 -42.08
N PHE A 420 -11.98 19.32 -43.11
CA PHE A 420 -12.78 20.41 -43.66
C PHE A 420 -13.17 20.16 -45.14
N ALA A 421 -14.30 20.66 -45.53
CA ALA A 421 -14.66 20.64 -46.94
C ALA A 421 -13.72 21.58 -47.74
N PRO A 422 -13.47 21.27 -49.04
CA PRO A 422 -12.65 22.14 -49.89
C PRO A 422 -13.13 23.60 -49.90
N ASN A 423 -12.19 24.53 -49.81
CA ASN A 423 -12.46 25.97 -49.77
C ASN A 423 -13.35 26.42 -48.58
N SER A 424 -13.49 25.59 -47.53
CA SER A 424 -14.33 25.89 -46.37
C SER A 424 -13.52 25.92 -45.09
N ALA A 425 -13.90 26.82 -44.18
CA ALA A 425 -13.44 26.82 -42.80
C ALA A 425 -14.58 26.54 -41.81
N TYR A 426 -15.66 25.92 -42.27
CA TYR A 426 -16.80 25.58 -41.40
C TYR A 426 -16.52 24.34 -40.57
N VAL A 427 -16.63 24.47 -39.24
CA VAL A 427 -16.47 23.36 -38.30
C VAL A 427 -17.72 22.50 -38.31
N ASN A 428 -17.67 21.39 -39.02
CA ASN A 428 -18.78 20.44 -39.17
C ASN A 428 -18.98 19.61 -37.88
N ASN A 429 -20.03 18.79 -37.81
CA ASN A 429 -20.37 18.02 -36.63
C ASN A 429 -19.29 16.97 -36.26
N ARG A 430 -18.58 16.41 -37.26
CA ARG A 430 -17.47 15.48 -37.01
C ARG A 430 -16.28 16.19 -36.35
N ALA A 431 -15.92 17.36 -36.87
CA ALA A 431 -14.90 18.21 -36.29
C ALA A 431 -15.27 18.67 -34.85
N LYS A 432 -16.54 18.98 -34.62
CA LYS A 432 -17.04 19.33 -33.28
C LYS A 432 -16.88 18.19 -32.30
N ALA A 433 -17.16 16.93 -32.68
CA ALA A 433 -16.99 15.78 -31.81
C ALA A 433 -15.52 15.61 -31.37
N VAL A 434 -14.55 15.76 -32.30
CA VAL A 434 -13.12 15.72 -31.95
C VAL A 434 -12.75 16.89 -31.01
N LEU A 435 -13.27 18.09 -31.26
CA LEU A 435 -13.04 19.24 -30.40
C LEU A 435 -13.67 19.09 -29.00
N ASP A 436 -14.74 18.33 -28.88
CA ASP A 436 -15.37 17.99 -27.60
C ASP A 436 -14.41 17.11 -26.75
N ASP A 437 -13.79 16.14 -27.38
CA ASP A 437 -12.76 15.30 -26.71
C ASP A 437 -11.54 16.13 -26.30
N VAL A 438 -11.12 17.07 -27.15
CA VAL A 438 -10.04 18.02 -26.81
C VAL A 438 -10.43 18.90 -25.62
N ALA A 439 -11.64 19.43 -25.62
CA ALA A 439 -12.15 20.25 -24.53
C ALA A 439 -12.18 19.46 -23.20
N LEU A 440 -12.64 18.20 -23.24
CA LEU A 440 -12.67 17.34 -22.07
C LEU A 440 -11.26 17.11 -21.50
N LYS A 441 -10.27 16.81 -22.35
CA LYS A 441 -8.87 16.66 -21.92
C LYS A 441 -8.33 17.94 -21.30
N LEU A 442 -8.58 19.11 -21.90
CA LEU A 442 -8.16 20.39 -21.36
C LEU A 442 -8.84 20.74 -20.03
N GLN A 443 -10.09 20.28 -19.82
CA GLN A 443 -10.80 20.44 -18.54
C GLN A 443 -10.23 19.50 -17.45
N GLN A 444 -9.86 18.27 -17.81
CA GLN A 444 -9.26 17.29 -16.92
C GLN A 444 -7.83 17.68 -16.48
N ASP A 445 -7.08 18.33 -17.37
CA ASP A 445 -5.75 18.85 -17.07
C ASP A 445 -5.69 20.37 -17.28
N PRO A 446 -5.90 21.17 -16.24
CA PRO A 446 -5.92 22.62 -16.32
C PRO A 446 -4.60 23.26 -16.77
N GLN A 447 -3.47 22.57 -16.67
CA GLN A 447 -2.17 23.06 -17.08
C GLN A 447 -1.84 22.75 -18.55
N SER A 448 -2.57 21.85 -19.20
CA SER A 448 -2.38 21.53 -20.61
C SER A 448 -2.89 22.63 -21.53
N THR A 449 -2.26 22.74 -22.71
CA THR A 449 -2.68 23.63 -23.80
C THR A 449 -2.98 22.84 -25.07
N ALA A 450 -3.70 23.42 -26.00
CA ALA A 450 -3.93 22.86 -27.32
C ALA A 450 -3.28 23.69 -28.41
N LEU A 451 -2.71 23.03 -29.42
CA LEU A 451 -2.22 23.65 -30.66
C LEU A 451 -3.05 23.16 -31.84
N LEU A 452 -3.61 24.08 -32.58
CA LEU A 452 -4.39 23.84 -33.79
C LEU A 452 -3.58 24.34 -35.01
N SER A 453 -3.08 23.40 -35.81
CA SER A 453 -2.26 23.71 -36.99
C SER A 453 -3.06 23.50 -38.25
N GLY A 454 -3.54 24.56 -38.89
CA GLY A 454 -4.36 24.49 -40.10
C GLY A 454 -3.54 24.28 -41.35
N SER A 455 -4.07 23.50 -42.29
CA SER A 455 -3.46 23.19 -43.59
C SER A 455 -4.36 23.56 -44.75
N THR A 456 -3.81 23.63 -45.98
CA THR A 456 -4.54 23.89 -47.22
C THR A 456 -4.11 22.89 -48.30
N ILE A 457 -5.04 22.60 -49.25
CA ILE A 457 -4.80 21.70 -50.38
C ILE A 457 -4.72 22.50 -51.67
N GLY A 458 -3.75 22.16 -52.52
CA GLY A 458 -3.61 22.67 -53.88
C GLY A 458 -3.47 24.17 -53.94
N LYS A 459 -4.44 24.85 -54.58
CA LYS A 459 -4.45 26.31 -54.80
C LYS A 459 -5.24 27.09 -53.72
N GLU A 460 -5.62 26.46 -52.62
CA GLU A 460 -6.30 27.19 -51.53
C GLU A 460 -5.38 28.27 -50.94
N PRO A 461 -5.92 29.45 -50.60
CA PRO A 461 -5.08 30.51 -50.01
C PRO A 461 -4.65 30.16 -48.61
N GLN A 462 -3.42 30.45 -48.25
CA GLN A 462 -2.83 30.22 -46.90
C GLN A 462 -3.66 30.83 -45.75
N THR A 463 -4.43 31.91 -46.05
CA THR A 463 -5.34 32.54 -45.10
C THR A 463 -6.48 31.58 -44.67
N LEU A 464 -6.84 30.59 -45.51
CA LEU A 464 -7.86 29.60 -45.17
C LEU A 464 -7.36 28.59 -44.10
N ALA A 465 -6.09 28.22 -44.16
CA ALA A 465 -5.48 27.37 -43.13
C ALA A 465 -5.61 27.98 -41.72
N LEU A 466 -5.23 29.23 -41.57
CA LEU A 466 -5.35 29.93 -40.29
C LEU A 466 -6.83 30.09 -39.87
N ARG A 467 -7.72 30.43 -40.84
CA ARG A 467 -9.16 30.56 -40.56
C ARG A 467 -9.80 29.26 -40.09
N ARG A 468 -9.39 28.09 -40.62
CA ARG A 468 -9.81 26.77 -40.14
C ARG A 468 -9.42 26.57 -38.68
N ALA A 469 -8.15 26.84 -38.32
CA ALA A 469 -7.64 26.73 -36.94
C ALA A 469 -8.34 27.72 -35.99
N GLU A 470 -8.57 28.96 -36.45
CA GLU A 470 -9.26 29.97 -35.64
C GLU A 470 -10.72 29.61 -35.38
N ASN A 471 -11.44 29.08 -36.36
CA ASN A 471 -12.83 28.66 -36.19
C ASN A 471 -12.92 27.47 -35.21
N ALA A 472 -11.95 26.54 -35.24
CA ALA A 472 -11.86 25.47 -34.25
C ALA A 472 -11.55 26.03 -32.84
N LYS A 473 -10.67 27.01 -32.72
CA LYS A 473 -10.41 27.74 -31.47
C LYS A 473 -11.68 28.45 -30.96
N ILE A 474 -12.42 29.12 -31.82
CA ILE A 474 -13.65 29.79 -31.45
C ILE A 474 -14.65 28.77 -30.86
N TYR A 475 -14.75 27.58 -31.44
CA TYR A 475 -15.60 26.53 -30.88
C TYR A 475 -15.16 26.10 -29.47
N LEU A 476 -13.86 25.86 -29.26
CA LEU A 476 -13.34 25.49 -27.95
C LEU A 476 -13.56 26.58 -26.90
N THR A 477 -13.38 27.85 -27.29
CA THR A 477 -13.47 28.99 -26.35
C THR A 477 -14.92 29.40 -26.10
N LYS A 478 -15.74 29.55 -27.15
CA LYS A 478 -17.11 30.08 -27.03
C LYS A 478 -18.13 29.01 -26.67
N SER A 479 -18.00 27.78 -27.22
CA SER A 479 -18.95 26.71 -26.99
C SER A 479 -18.58 25.79 -25.84
N LYS A 480 -17.29 25.63 -25.54
CA LYS A 480 -16.79 24.70 -24.49
C LYS A 480 -16.16 25.42 -23.30
N GLY A 481 -16.05 26.74 -23.32
CA GLY A 481 -15.57 27.53 -22.18
C GLY A 481 -14.08 27.40 -21.87
N ILE A 482 -13.26 26.92 -22.83
CA ILE A 482 -11.83 26.84 -22.65
C ILE A 482 -11.20 28.25 -22.74
N ASP A 483 -10.29 28.58 -21.80
CA ASP A 483 -9.57 29.87 -21.86
C ASP A 483 -8.81 29.99 -23.19
N GLY A 484 -9.03 31.08 -23.90
CA GLY A 484 -8.40 31.35 -25.19
C GLY A 484 -6.87 31.39 -25.17
N LYS A 485 -6.25 31.68 -24.01
CA LYS A 485 -4.80 31.62 -23.81
C LYS A 485 -4.25 30.20 -23.87
N ARG A 486 -5.08 29.22 -23.59
CA ARG A 486 -4.74 27.80 -23.63
C ARG A 486 -4.89 27.14 -24.99
N VAL A 487 -5.41 27.88 -26.00
CA VAL A 487 -5.59 27.37 -27.37
C VAL A 487 -4.78 28.22 -28.32
N GLN A 488 -3.72 27.65 -28.85
CA GLN A 488 -2.85 28.28 -29.85
C GLN A 488 -3.29 27.88 -31.26
N THR A 489 -3.15 28.78 -32.21
CA THR A 489 -3.47 28.56 -33.63
C THR A 489 -2.28 28.92 -34.50
N ARG A 490 -2.00 28.14 -35.53
CA ARG A 490 -0.98 28.47 -36.55
C ARG A 490 -1.41 27.96 -37.92
N ALA A 491 -0.81 28.52 -38.99
CA ALA A 491 -0.79 27.90 -40.29
C ALA A 491 0.25 26.79 -40.32
N GLY A 492 -0.15 25.58 -40.71
CA GLY A 492 0.74 24.42 -40.81
C GLY A 492 1.60 24.49 -42.07
N ALA A 493 2.77 23.83 -42.00
CA ALA A 493 3.71 23.78 -43.11
C ALA A 493 3.37 22.65 -44.12
N LYS A 494 2.58 21.66 -43.73
CA LYS A 494 2.24 20.50 -44.57
C LYS A 494 0.95 20.76 -45.38
N PRO A 495 0.93 20.41 -46.67
CA PRO A 495 -0.30 20.47 -47.44
C PRO A 495 -1.34 19.48 -46.89
N GLY A 496 -2.59 19.90 -46.80
CA GLY A 496 -3.68 19.05 -46.33
C GLY A 496 -4.98 19.86 -46.20
N ASP A 497 -6.13 19.17 -46.06
CA ASP A 497 -7.46 19.74 -45.85
C ASP A 497 -7.91 19.70 -44.40
N ALA A 498 -6.99 19.39 -43.51
CA ALA A 498 -7.23 19.17 -42.10
C ALA A 498 -6.61 20.26 -41.21
N VAL A 499 -7.11 20.36 -40.01
CA VAL A 499 -6.43 21.00 -38.90
C VAL A 499 -5.88 19.93 -38.00
N GLU A 500 -4.53 19.87 -37.91
CA GLU A 500 -3.88 19.01 -36.94
C GLU A 500 -4.10 19.53 -35.52
N VAL A 501 -4.54 18.64 -34.66
CA VAL A 501 -4.83 18.94 -33.25
C VAL A 501 -3.83 18.28 -32.35
N TRP A 502 -3.17 19.07 -31.53
CA TRP A 502 -2.21 18.62 -30.56
C TRP A 502 -2.61 19.05 -29.15
N THR A 503 -2.49 18.17 -28.18
CA THR A 503 -2.55 18.51 -26.75
C THR A 503 -1.14 18.52 -26.18
N LEU A 504 -0.78 19.59 -25.49
CA LEU A 504 0.54 19.82 -24.92
C LEU A 504 0.39 19.84 -23.39
N PRO A 505 0.81 18.80 -22.68
CA PRO A 505 0.95 18.85 -21.23
C PRO A 505 1.92 19.97 -20.81
N ALA A 506 1.83 20.43 -19.57
CA ALA A 506 2.73 21.46 -19.06
C ALA A 506 4.21 21.04 -19.22
N GLY A 507 5.01 21.91 -19.82
CA GLY A 507 6.43 21.63 -20.11
C GLY A 507 6.71 20.86 -21.40
N ALA A 508 5.69 20.45 -22.17
CA ALA A 508 5.88 19.81 -23.46
C ALA A 508 6.34 20.82 -24.53
N SER A 509 7.29 20.40 -25.37
CA SER A 509 7.73 21.20 -26.52
C SER A 509 6.64 21.25 -27.59
N THR A 510 6.49 22.41 -28.23
CA THR A 510 5.55 22.59 -29.37
C THR A 510 6.03 21.74 -30.56
N PRO A 511 5.19 20.90 -31.17
CA PRO A 511 5.54 20.18 -32.39
C PRO A 511 5.89 21.14 -33.52
N GLN A 512 6.89 20.81 -34.33
CA GLN A 512 7.29 21.61 -35.49
C GLN A 512 6.33 21.46 -36.67
#